data_b0962561c84fac76765caaab935369d6
#
_entry.id   b0962561c84fac76765caaab935369d6
#
_cell.length_a   1.000
_cell.length_b   1.000
_cell.length_c   1.000
_cell.angle_alpha   90.00
_cell.angle_beta   90.00
_cell.angle_gamma   90.00
#
_symmetry.space_group_name_H-M   'P 1'
#
loop_
_entity.id
_entity.type
_entity.pdbx_description
1 polymer ?
#
loop_
_entity_poly.entity_id
_entity_poly.type
_entity_poly.pdbx_seq_one_letter_code
_entity_poly.pdbx_strand_id
1 'polypeptide(L)'
;MLALTSLHAEALNDILARMDQSARNFKTFSARIKRTEYTKVLNDKDETDGARRLKRANGQTIGMVEFFGRNPQTIRFAGKTVEVYSPTAKRVEVYDASKFGKLGKQVDQLLLLGIGVSSSDLRHDFEIRAGGTEMIGPVHTTRIELIPKDNDLRKQAEKIELWIPDGESIPLQSKVTRTSGDYEQAVYSEVQMNPALPDSAFELNLPADVKRVNVK
;
A
#
# COMPACT_ATOMS: atom_id res chain seq x y z
N MET A 1 3.83 2.10 35.58
CA MET A 1 3.71 2.64 34.19
C MET A 1 4.82 2.17 33.25
N LEU A 2 6.00 1.74 33.71
CA LEU A 2 7.12 1.26 32.87
C LEU A 2 6.91 -0.12 32.22
N ALA A 3 6.06 -0.99 32.80
CA ALA A 3 5.85 -2.34 32.30
C ALA A 3 5.01 -2.40 31.01
N LEU A 4 4.07 -1.48 30.80
CA LEU A 4 3.24 -1.41 29.60
C LEU A 4 4.02 -0.95 28.35
N THR A 5 4.99 -0.05 28.52
CA THR A 5 5.84 0.41 27.40
C THR A 5 6.79 -0.67 26.92
N SER A 6 7.29 -1.54 27.80
CA SER A 6 8.17 -2.64 27.39
C SER A 6 7.40 -3.73 26.62
N LEU A 7 6.17 -4.05 27.02
CA LEU A 7 5.34 -5.06 26.34
C LEU A 7 4.95 -4.60 24.90
N HIS A 8 4.62 -3.33 24.72
CA HIS A 8 4.34 -2.78 23.39
C HIS A 8 5.58 -2.73 22.49
N ALA A 9 6.76 -2.43 23.06
CA ALA A 9 7.99 -2.44 22.30
C ALA A 9 8.42 -3.84 21.89
N GLU A 10 8.18 -4.85 22.74
CA GLU A 10 8.46 -6.25 22.44
C GLU A 10 7.53 -6.77 21.31
N ALA A 11 6.24 -6.52 21.40
CA ALA A 11 5.27 -6.87 20.36
C ALA A 11 5.59 -6.21 19.00
N LEU A 12 6.04 -4.94 19.00
CA LEU A 12 6.47 -4.26 17.77
C LEU A 12 7.69 -4.94 17.14
N ASN A 13 8.69 -5.31 17.93
CA ASN A 13 9.88 -5.98 17.42
C ASN A 13 9.56 -7.35 16.83
N ASP A 14 8.64 -8.10 17.43
CA ASP A 14 8.20 -9.40 16.92
C ASP A 14 7.48 -9.26 15.57
N ILE A 15 6.60 -8.26 15.43
CA ILE A 15 5.96 -7.93 14.17
C ILE A 15 7.00 -7.60 13.10
N LEU A 16 7.94 -6.72 13.42
CA LEU A 16 8.99 -6.30 12.48
C LEU A 16 9.88 -7.46 12.07
N ALA A 17 10.19 -8.39 12.99
CA ALA A 17 10.95 -9.59 12.66
C ALA A 17 10.20 -10.52 11.69
N ARG A 18 8.88 -10.69 11.86
CA ARG A 18 8.06 -11.46 10.92
C ARG A 18 7.96 -10.75 9.56
N MET A 19 7.83 -9.43 9.53
CA MET A 19 7.86 -8.64 8.28
C MET A 19 9.19 -8.83 7.55
N ASP A 20 10.33 -8.84 8.26
CA ASP A 20 11.65 -9.08 7.67
C ASP A 20 11.75 -10.48 7.06
N GLN A 21 11.22 -11.50 7.75
CA GLN A 21 11.19 -12.86 7.22
C GLN A 21 10.32 -12.95 5.96
N SER A 22 9.14 -12.32 5.99
CA SER A 22 8.23 -12.24 4.85
C SER A 22 8.88 -11.52 3.67
N ALA A 23 9.55 -10.39 3.91
CA ALA A 23 10.23 -9.60 2.89
C ALA A 23 11.34 -10.37 2.17
N ARG A 24 12.12 -11.20 2.90
CA ARG A 24 13.16 -12.05 2.31
C ARG A 24 12.59 -13.11 1.36
N ASN A 25 11.42 -13.65 1.68
CA ASN A 25 10.77 -14.72 0.93
C ASN A 25 9.74 -14.21 -0.09
N PHE A 26 9.54 -12.92 -0.16
CA PHE A 26 8.54 -12.30 -1.01
C PHE A 26 8.87 -12.47 -2.50
N LYS A 27 7.96 -13.08 -3.24
CA LYS A 27 8.00 -13.22 -4.71
C LYS A 27 6.78 -12.57 -5.34
N THR A 28 5.59 -12.96 -4.89
CA THR A 28 4.31 -12.46 -5.39
C THR A 28 3.32 -12.29 -4.25
N PHE A 29 2.31 -11.47 -4.50
CA PHE A 29 1.19 -11.26 -3.58
C PHE A 29 -0.09 -11.04 -4.39
N SER A 30 -1.20 -11.53 -3.89
CA SER A 30 -2.52 -11.15 -4.37
C SER A 30 -3.52 -11.02 -3.23
N ALA A 31 -4.45 -10.09 -3.37
CA ALA A 31 -5.57 -9.91 -2.44
C ALA A 31 -6.75 -9.23 -3.14
N ARG A 32 -7.94 -9.43 -2.60
CA ARG A 32 -9.05 -8.51 -2.78
C ARG A 32 -8.88 -7.34 -1.85
N ILE A 33 -9.33 -6.17 -2.27
CA ILE A 33 -9.32 -4.96 -1.45
C ILE A 33 -10.71 -4.33 -1.43
N LYS A 34 -11.10 -3.82 -0.27
CA LYS A 34 -12.17 -2.86 -0.13
C LYS A 34 -11.54 -1.53 0.28
N ARG A 35 -11.55 -0.56 -0.65
CA ARG A 35 -11.01 0.78 -0.42
C ARG A 35 -12.12 1.69 0.05
N THR A 36 -11.81 2.51 1.07
CA THR A 36 -12.62 3.64 1.51
C THR A 36 -11.80 4.92 1.33
N GLU A 37 -12.31 5.86 0.58
CA GLU A 37 -11.80 7.23 0.48
C GLU A 37 -12.69 8.14 1.31
N TYR A 38 -12.09 8.88 2.23
CA TYR A 38 -12.80 9.86 3.07
C TYR A 38 -12.31 11.26 2.77
N THR A 39 -13.24 12.14 2.45
CA THR A 39 -13.01 13.58 2.25
C THR A 39 -13.56 14.35 3.42
N LYS A 40 -12.67 14.84 4.28
CA LYS A 40 -13.03 15.48 5.56
C LYS A 40 -13.91 16.71 5.40
N VAL A 41 -13.58 17.58 4.44
CA VAL A 41 -14.33 18.84 4.21
C VAL A 41 -15.77 18.59 3.79
N LEU A 42 -16.02 17.47 3.10
CA LEU A 42 -17.36 17.06 2.67
C LEU A 42 -18.04 16.12 3.66
N ASN A 43 -17.29 15.60 4.63
CA ASN A 43 -17.69 14.52 5.52
C ASN A 43 -18.26 13.33 4.73
N ASP A 44 -17.65 13.01 3.59
CA ASP A 44 -18.11 12.01 2.64
C ASP A 44 -17.16 10.82 2.58
N LYS A 45 -17.74 9.63 2.34
CA LYS A 45 -17.01 8.37 2.16
C LYS A 45 -17.45 7.73 0.87
N ASP A 46 -16.48 7.39 0.03
CA ASP A 46 -16.66 6.54 -1.15
C ASP A 46 -16.01 5.19 -0.94
N GLU A 47 -16.75 4.12 -1.23
CA GLU A 47 -16.26 2.75 -1.08
C GLU A 47 -16.16 2.09 -2.45
N THR A 48 -15.04 1.43 -2.71
CA THR A 48 -14.77 0.77 -3.98
C THR A 48 -14.11 -0.58 -3.73
N ASP A 49 -14.66 -1.64 -4.34
CA ASP A 49 -14.02 -2.94 -4.35
C ASP A 49 -12.91 -2.99 -5.40
N GLY A 50 -11.90 -3.83 -5.15
CA GLY A 50 -10.78 -3.95 -6.05
C GLY A 50 -9.98 -5.24 -5.85
N ALA A 51 -8.87 -5.32 -6.57
CA ALA A 51 -7.88 -6.36 -6.44
C ALA A 51 -6.47 -5.76 -6.48
N ARG A 52 -5.55 -6.38 -5.77
CA ARG A 52 -4.16 -5.98 -5.73
C ARG A 52 -3.26 -7.17 -6.02
N ARG A 53 -2.30 -6.98 -6.88
CA ARG A 53 -1.25 -7.96 -7.19
C ARG A 53 0.10 -7.28 -7.15
N LEU A 54 1.09 -7.96 -6.56
CA LEU A 54 2.46 -7.52 -6.50
C LEU A 54 3.38 -8.65 -6.96
N LYS A 55 4.50 -8.32 -7.59
CA LYS A 55 5.55 -9.26 -7.98
C LYS A 55 6.91 -8.60 -7.80
N ARG A 56 7.83 -9.32 -7.19
CA ARG A 56 9.25 -8.94 -7.17
C ARG A 56 9.98 -9.62 -8.34
N ALA A 57 10.57 -8.83 -9.21
CA ALA A 57 11.33 -9.31 -10.35
C ALA A 57 12.57 -8.43 -10.55
N ASN A 58 13.75 -9.05 -10.67
CA ASN A 58 15.02 -8.35 -10.92
C ASN A 58 15.31 -7.20 -9.92
N GLY A 59 15.01 -7.41 -8.63
CA GLY A 59 15.22 -6.42 -7.58
C GLY A 59 14.21 -5.27 -7.57
N GLN A 60 13.23 -5.26 -8.46
CA GLN A 60 12.15 -4.27 -8.52
C GLN A 60 10.80 -4.89 -8.16
N THR A 61 9.90 -4.07 -7.65
CA THR A 61 8.52 -4.49 -7.44
C THR A 61 7.64 -3.96 -8.57
N ILE A 62 6.89 -4.86 -9.17
CA ILE A 62 5.82 -4.56 -10.13
C ILE A 62 4.50 -4.75 -9.41
N GLY A 63 3.59 -3.81 -9.57
CA GLY A 63 2.27 -3.90 -8.95
C GLY A 63 1.16 -3.55 -9.92
N MET A 64 0.01 -4.14 -9.63
CA MET A 64 -1.26 -3.88 -10.29
C MET A 64 -2.33 -3.72 -9.22
N VAL A 65 -3.04 -2.61 -9.26
CA VAL A 65 -4.22 -2.35 -8.43
C VAL A 65 -5.38 -2.06 -9.35
N GLU A 66 -6.45 -2.80 -9.21
CA GLU A 66 -7.67 -2.63 -10.01
C GLU A 66 -8.80 -2.22 -9.08
N PHE A 67 -9.51 -1.17 -9.42
CA PHE A 67 -10.72 -0.72 -8.77
C PHE A 67 -11.91 -0.97 -9.69
N PHE A 68 -12.98 -1.53 -9.12
CA PHE A 68 -14.19 -1.92 -9.85
C PHE A 68 -15.32 -0.91 -9.59
N GLY A 69 -16.45 -1.06 -10.27
CA GLY A 69 -17.65 -0.26 -10.03
C GLY A 69 -17.87 0.85 -11.05
N ARG A 70 -18.44 1.98 -10.60
CA ARG A 70 -18.90 3.05 -11.48
C ARG A 70 -17.78 3.74 -12.26
N ASN A 71 -16.64 3.96 -11.60
CA ASN A 71 -15.45 4.58 -12.17
C ASN A 71 -14.27 3.61 -12.09
N PRO A 72 -14.25 2.56 -12.93
CA PRO A 72 -13.20 1.56 -12.88
C PRO A 72 -11.86 2.19 -13.23
N GLN A 73 -10.82 1.74 -12.53
CA GLN A 73 -9.47 2.23 -12.74
C GLN A 73 -8.46 1.12 -12.53
N THR A 74 -7.42 1.08 -13.34
CA THR A 74 -6.30 0.18 -13.12
C THR A 74 -5.02 0.99 -12.98
N ILE A 75 -4.31 0.80 -11.88
CA ILE A 75 -3.02 1.43 -11.60
C ILE A 75 -1.96 0.35 -11.72
N ARG A 76 -1.04 0.53 -12.63
CA ARG A 76 0.14 -0.31 -12.79
C ARG A 76 1.38 0.49 -12.42
N PHE A 77 2.26 -0.08 -11.61
CA PHE A 77 3.56 0.50 -11.35
C PHE A 77 4.66 -0.52 -11.62
N ALA A 78 5.73 -0.06 -12.27
CA ALA A 78 6.90 -0.87 -12.60
C ALA A 78 8.14 0.02 -12.68
N GLY A 79 9.05 -0.16 -11.77
CA GLY A 79 10.24 0.69 -11.66
C GLY A 79 9.85 2.15 -11.45
N LYS A 80 10.22 3.03 -12.39
CA LYS A 80 9.94 4.47 -12.31
C LYS A 80 8.65 4.90 -13.01
N THR A 81 7.86 3.97 -13.51
CA THR A 81 6.67 4.28 -14.29
C THR A 81 5.42 3.90 -13.50
N VAL A 82 4.49 4.86 -13.37
CA VAL A 82 3.12 4.61 -12.89
C VAL A 82 2.17 4.89 -14.04
N GLU A 83 1.35 3.92 -14.37
CA GLU A 83 0.33 4.00 -15.42
C GLU A 83 -1.04 3.92 -14.78
N VAL A 84 -1.89 4.90 -15.04
CA VAL A 84 -3.27 4.94 -14.55
C VAL A 84 -4.21 4.81 -15.74
N TYR A 85 -4.81 3.65 -15.89
CA TYR A 85 -5.79 3.38 -16.93
C TYR A 85 -7.20 3.67 -16.42
N SER A 86 -7.92 4.51 -17.14
CA SER A 86 -9.32 4.84 -16.92
C SER A 86 -10.15 4.34 -18.11
N PRO A 87 -10.83 3.18 -18.01
CA PRO A 87 -11.63 2.62 -19.11
C PRO A 87 -12.70 3.57 -19.63
N THR A 88 -13.41 4.25 -18.73
CA THR A 88 -14.47 5.20 -19.07
C THR A 88 -13.95 6.39 -19.90
N ALA A 89 -12.74 6.86 -19.62
CA ALA A 89 -12.08 7.93 -20.35
C ALA A 89 -11.29 7.41 -21.57
N LYS A 90 -11.16 6.10 -21.77
CA LYS A 90 -10.32 5.45 -22.79
C LYS A 90 -8.90 6.01 -22.81
N ARG A 91 -8.32 6.19 -21.63
CA ARG A 91 -7.02 6.89 -21.47
C ARG A 91 -6.14 6.18 -20.46
N VAL A 92 -4.85 6.11 -20.79
CA VAL A 92 -3.77 5.78 -19.84
C VAL A 92 -2.95 7.05 -19.59
N GLU A 93 -2.89 7.47 -18.34
CA GLU A 93 -1.96 8.51 -17.90
C GLU A 93 -0.67 7.85 -17.44
N VAL A 94 0.45 8.33 -17.97
CA VAL A 94 1.78 7.78 -17.69
C VAL A 94 2.56 8.81 -16.90
N TYR A 95 2.93 8.47 -15.67
CA TYR A 95 3.71 9.29 -14.76
C TYR A 95 5.13 8.73 -14.65
N ASP A 96 6.11 9.60 -14.74
CA ASP A 96 7.51 9.26 -14.44
C ASP A 96 7.81 9.58 -12.98
N ALA A 97 7.81 8.57 -12.12
CA ALA A 97 8.07 8.72 -10.69
C ALA A 97 9.49 9.29 -10.41
N SER A 98 10.45 9.18 -11.35
CA SER A 98 11.77 9.76 -11.16
C SER A 98 11.77 11.29 -11.16
N LYS A 99 10.76 11.92 -11.76
CA LYS A 99 10.60 13.38 -11.77
C LYS A 99 10.19 13.95 -10.43
N PHE A 100 9.67 13.12 -9.54
CA PHE A 100 9.29 13.53 -8.18
C PHE A 100 10.49 13.45 -7.19
N GLY A 101 11.73 13.34 -7.68
CA GLY A 101 12.94 13.37 -6.87
C GLY A 101 12.97 12.27 -5.80
N LYS A 102 13.23 12.65 -4.54
CA LYS A 102 13.20 11.72 -3.40
C LYS A 102 11.82 11.08 -3.21
N LEU A 103 10.74 11.83 -3.45
CA LEU A 103 9.37 11.34 -3.35
C LEU A 103 9.11 10.16 -4.29
N GLY A 104 9.68 10.15 -5.51
CA GLY A 104 9.53 9.04 -6.46
C GLY A 104 10.07 7.71 -5.96
N LYS A 105 11.13 7.72 -5.13
CA LYS A 105 11.65 6.51 -4.48
C LYS A 105 10.76 6.04 -3.33
N GLN A 106 10.08 6.96 -2.67
CA GLN A 106 9.20 6.69 -1.52
C GLN A 106 7.78 6.28 -1.96
N VAL A 107 7.39 6.61 -3.19
CA VAL A 107 6.12 6.14 -3.78
C VAL A 107 6.04 4.61 -3.80
N ASP A 108 7.16 3.92 -4.09
CA ASP A 108 7.19 2.44 -4.05
C ASP A 108 6.78 1.92 -2.65
N GLN A 109 7.24 2.55 -1.57
CA GLN A 109 6.91 2.13 -0.22
C GLN A 109 5.45 2.42 0.14
N LEU A 110 4.91 3.58 -0.31
CA LEU A 110 3.49 3.88 -0.20
C LEU A 110 2.62 2.88 -0.98
N LEU A 111 3.08 2.50 -2.17
CA LEU A 111 2.38 1.51 -2.98
C LEU A 111 2.45 0.10 -2.37
N LEU A 112 3.49 -0.23 -1.61
CA LEU A 112 3.63 -1.53 -0.97
C LEU A 112 2.85 -1.64 0.35
N LEU A 113 2.67 -0.54 1.09
CA LEU A 113 1.93 -0.49 2.37
C LEU A 113 2.32 -1.63 3.32
N GLY A 114 3.62 -1.84 3.50
CA GLY A 114 4.17 -2.88 4.38
C GLY A 114 4.23 -4.29 3.81
N ILE A 115 3.74 -4.53 2.58
CA ILE A 115 3.75 -5.85 1.95
C ILE A 115 5.10 -6.09 1.25
N GLY A 116 5.86 -7.09 1.68
CA GLY A 116 7.16 -7.42 1.10
C GLY A 116 8.26 -6.38 1.35
N VAL A 117 8.09 -5.49 2.34
CA VAL A 117 9.05 -4.46 2.75
C VAL A 117 9.74 -4.89 4.04
N SER A 118 11.06 -4.70 4.13
CA SER A 118 11.80 -5.00 5.35
C SER A 118 11.63 -3.91 6.41
N SER A 119 11.85 -4.27 7.69
CA SER A 119 11.82 -3.31 8.78
C SER A 119 12.93 -2.24 8.64
N SER A 120 14.08 -2.62 8.05
CA SER A 120 15.17 -1.68 7.78
C SER A 120 14.77 -0.64 6.74
N ASP A 121 14.09 -1.04 5.66
CA ASP A 121 13.59 -0.13 4.63
C ASP A 121 12.53 0.82 5.20
N LEU A 122 11.61 0.26 6.01
CA LEU A 122 10.62 1.09 6.71
C LEU A 122 11.27 2.08 7.67
N ARG A 123 12.25 1.65 8.48
CA ARG A 123 12.97 2.53 9.40
C ARG A 123 13.83 3.58 8.70
N HIS A 124 14.23 3.35 7.47
CA HIS A 124 14.95 4.36 6.68
C HIS A 124 14.07 5.59 6.43
N ASP A 125 12.82 5.39 5.98
CA ASP A 125 11.95 6.48 5.54
C ASP A 125 10.91 6.91 6.59
N PHE A 126 10.63 6.06 7.60
CA PHE A 126 9.59 6.28 8.60
C PHE A 126 10.13 6.15 10.03
N GLU A 127 9.59 6.92 10.94
CA GLU A 127 9.55 6.60 12.36
C GLU A 127 8.42 5.58 12.57
N ILE A 128 8.75 4.44 13.19
CA ILE A 128 7.78 3.37 13.45
C ILE A 128 7.38 3.40 14.91
N ARG A 129 6.07 3.47 15.17
CA ARG A 129 5.48 3.48 16.51
C ARG A 129 4.49 2.35 16.70
N ALA A 130 4.39 1.84 17.93
CA ALA A 130 3.30 0.96 18.30
C ALA A 130 2.01 1.78 18.46
N GLY A 131 0.94 1.37 17.80
CA GLY A 131 -0.36 2.06 17.80
C GLY A 131 -1.42 1.39 18.70
N GLY A 132 -1.03 0.34 19.45
CA GLY A 132 -1.95 -0.45 20.27
C GLY A 132 -2.61 -1.60 19.51
N THR A 133 -3.57 -2.25 20.16
CA THR A 133 -4.29 -3.41 19.62
C THR A 133 -5.76 -3.08 19.41
N GLU A 134 -6.37 -3.64 18.39
CA GLU A 134 -7.79 -3.51 18.11
C GLU A 134 -8.34 -4.67 17.28
N MET A 135 -9.66 -4.84 17.32
CA MET A 135 -10.35 -5.83 16.50
C MET A 135 -10.73 -5.24 15.15
N ILE A 136 -10.34 -5.93 14.05
CA ILE A 136 -10.85 -5.63 12.70
C ILE A 136 -11.80 -6.77 12.32
N GLY A 137 -13.09 -6.52 12.41
CA GLY A 137 -14.08 -7.59 12.38
C GLY A 137 -13.82 -8.60 13.50
N PRO A 138 -13.71 -9.91 13.21
CA PRO A 138 -13.43 -10.93 14.22
C PRO A 138 -11.92 -11.12 14.51
N VAL A 139 -11.04 -10.39 13.83
CA VAL A 139 -9.59 -10.61 13.87
C VAL A 139 -8.92 -9.63 14.83
N HIS A 140 -8.18 -10.18 15.82
CA HIS A 140 -7.34 -9.37 16.70
C HIS A 140 -6.08 -8.91 15.93
N THR A 141 -5.78 -7.61 16.02
CA THR A 141 -4.67 -7.00 15.28
C THR A 141 -3.86 -6.10 16.18
N THR A 142 -2.58 -6.00 15.89
CA THR A 142 -1.72 -4.93 16.42
C THR A 142 -1.53 -3.87 15.35
N ARG A 143 -1.84 -2.62 15.71
CA ARG A 143 -1.62 -1.46 14.84
C ARG A 143 -0.19 -0.96 14.99
N ILE A 144 0.47 -0.74 13.87
CA ILE A 144 1.72 0.01 13.80
C ILE A 144 1.50 1.30 13.04
N GLU A 145 2.18 2.36 13.45
CA GLU A 145 2.12 3.67 12.83
C GLU A 145 3.47 4.00 12.18
N LEU A 146 3.42 4.43 10.93
CA LEU A 146 4.57 4.87 10.15
C LEU A 146 4.44 6.37 9.93
N ILE A 147 5.34 7.14 10.52
CA ILE A 147 5.38 8.60 10.39
C ILE A 147 6.52 8.95 9.42
N PRO A 148 6.24 9.54 8.25
CA PRO A 148 7.27 9.91 7.31
C PRO A 148 8.31 10.85 7.92
N LYS A 149 9.59 10.58 7.71
CA LYS A 149 10.70 11.45 8.13
C LYS A 149 10.92 12.61 7.16
N ASP A 150 10.68 12.36 5.87
CA ASP A 150 10.82 13.35 4.82
C ASP A 150 9.59 14.29 4.78
N ASN A 151 9.84 15.60 4.67
CA ASN A 151 8.77 16.60 4.69
C ASN A 151 7.89 16.58 3.44
N ASP A 152 8.43 16.21 2.27
CA ASP A 152 7.62 16.17 1.05
C ASP A 152 6.72 14.93 1.04
N LEU A 153 7.21 13.81 1.56
CA LEU A 153 6.39 12.63 1.79
C LEU A 153 5.29 12.92 2.84
N ARG A 154 5.61 13.67 3.89
CA ARG A 154 4.65 14.05 4.94
C ARG A 154 3.50 14.90 4.42
N LYS A 155 3.73 15.73 3.38
CA LYS A 155 2.65 16.47 2.71
C LYS A 155 1.65 15.55 2.01
N GLN A 156 2.09 14.39 1.52
CA GLN A 156 1.26 13.39 0.83
C GLN A 156 0.61 12.40 1.81
N ALA A 157 1.34 12.02 2.84
CA ALA A 157 0.91 11.09 3.87
C ALA A 157 1.44 11.58 5.22
N GLU A 158 0.58 12.16 6.05
CA GLU A 158 0.94 12.59 7.39
C GLU A 158 1.30 11.38 8.26
N LYS A 159 0.49 10.30 8.11
CA LYS A 159 0.63 9.06 8.84
C LYS A 159 0.11 7.89 8.00
N ILE A 160 0.78 6.75 8.12
CA ILE A 160 0.29 5.47 7.61
C ILE A 160 0.07 4.55 8.81
N GLU A 161 -1.06 3.87 8.85
CA GLU A 161 -1.41 2.91 9.88
C GLU A 161 -1.60 1.54 9.24
N LEU A 162 -1.01 0.51 9.83
CA LEU A 162 -1.10 -0.87 9.38
C LEU A 162 -1.61 -1.73 10.53
N TRP A 163 -2.70 -2.46 10.33
CA TRP A 163 -3.28 -3.41 11.28
C TRP A 163 -2.86 -4.81 10.91
N ILE A 164 -1.99 -5.38 11.70
CA ILE A 164 -1.37 -6.68 11.44
C ILE A 164 -1.99 -7.71 12.38
N PRO A 165 -2.60 -8.78 11.84
CA PRO A 165 -3.15 -9.86 12.67
C PRO A 165 -2.07 -10.54 13.50
N ASP A 166 -2.45 -11.05 14.67
CA ASP A 166 -1.54 -11.77 15.56
C ASP A 166 -0.87 -12.95 14.83
N GLY A 167 0.44 -13.04 14.97
CA GLY A 167 1.24 -14.08 14.32
C GLY A 167 1.50 -13.87 12.83
N GLU A 168 0.87 -12.90 12.19
CA GLU A 168 1.01 -12.61 10.77
C GLU A 168 2.06 -11.51 10.52
N SER A 169 2.40 -11.31 9.24
CA SER A 169 3.32 -10.26 8.77
C SER A 169 2.69 -9.33 7.76
N ILE A 170 1.50 -9.68 7.26
CA ILE A 170 0.77 -8.93 6.24
C ILE A 170 -0.36 -8.17 6.91
N PRO A 171 -0.50 -6.86 6.65
CA PRO A 171 -1.62 -6.10 7.17
C PRO A 171 -2.97 -6.63 6.67
N LEU A 172 -3.94 -6.75 7.57
CA LEU A 172 -5.34 -6.95 7.22
C LEU A 172 -6.00 -5.66 6.76
N GLN A 173 -5.49 -4.53 7.28
CA GLN A 173 -5.96 -3.19 6.93
C GLN A 173 -4.78 -2.22 6.88
N SER A 174 -4.84 -1.28 5.95
CA SER A 174 -3.96 -0.13 5.88
C SER A 174 -4.76 1.16 5.79
N LYS A 175 -4.21 2.26 6.33
CA LYS A 175 -4.81 3.59 6.23
C LYS A 175 -3.72 4.63 6.04
N VAL A 176 -3.89 5.47 5.02
CA VAL A 176 -3.03 6.62 4.75
C VAL A 176 -3.82 7.88 5.06
N THR A 177 -3.37 8.65 6.04
CA THR A 177 -4.02 9.92 6.42
C THR A 177 -3.17 11.08 5.87
N ARG A 178 -3.83 12.03 5.22
CA ARG A 178 -3.22 13.28 4.71
C ARG A 178 -3.31 14.40 5.75
N THR A 179 -2.49 15.43 5.58
CA THR A 179 -2.49 16.62 6.46
C THR A 179 -3.82 17.39 6.47
N SER A 180 -4.64 17.25 5.41
CA SER A 180 -6.01 17.75 5.36
C SER A 180 -6.96 17.04 6.33
N GLY A 181 -6.58 15.84 6.80
CA GLY A 181 -7.42 14.92 7.52
C GLY A 181 -8.25 14.00 6.62
N ASP A 182 -8.09 14.10 5.31
CA ASP A 182 -8.58 13.09 4.37
C ASP A 182 -7.81 11.79 4.56
N TYR A 183 -8.43 10.65 4.26
CA TYR A 183 -7.73 9.39 4.31
C TYR A 183 -8.17 8.42 3.23
N GLU A 184 -7.27 7.52 2.88
CA GLU A 184 -7.55 6.32 2.13
C GLU A 184 -7.30 5.12 3.03
N GLN A 185 -8.27 4.22 3.13
CA GLN A 185 -8.19 2.97 3.88
C GLN A 185 -8.44 1.81 2.94
N ALA A 186 -7.66 0.75 3.08
CA ALA A 186 -7.87 -0.51 2.37
C ALA A 186 -7.96 -1.66 3.36
N VAL A 187 -9.02 -2.47 3.25
CA VAL A 187 -9.16 -3.74 3.94
C VAL A 187 -8.87 -4.86 2.96
N TYR A 188 -8.02 -5.79 3.33
CA TYR A 188 -7.58 -6.90 2.50
C TYR A 188 -8.34 -8.19 2.85
N SER A 189 -8.74 -8.94 1.83
CA SER A 189 -9.34 -10.27 1.95
C SER A 189 -8.76 -11.21 0.89
N GLU A 190 -8.97 -12.51 1.03
CA GLU A 190 -8.42 -13.52 0.10
C GLU A 190 -6.90 -13.36 -0.12
N VAL A 191 -6.19 -13.02 0.96
CA VAL A 191 -4.75 -12.75 0.91
C VAL A 191 -3.98 -14.02 0.58
N GLN A 192 -3.12 -13.96 -0.45
CA GLN A 192 -2.23 -15.03 -0.85
C GLN A 192 -0.79 -14.52 -0.97
N MET A 193 0.11 -15.20 -0.28
CA MET A 193 1.55 -14.97 -0.39
C MET A 193 2.17 -15.97 -1.34
N ASN A 194 2.97 -15.47 -2.26
CA ASN A 194 3.68 -16.25 -3.26
C ASN A 194 2.79 -17.14 -4.17
N PRO A 195 1.56 -16.69 -4.56
CA PRO A 195 0.79 -17.43 -5.55
C PRO A 195 1.52 -17.46 -6.90
N ALA A 196 1.27 -18.48 -7.71
CA ALA A 196 1.74 -18.52 -9.09
C ALA A 196 0.95 -17.50 -9.93
N LEU A 197 1.59 -16.38 -10.27
CA LEU A 197 1.01 -15.33 -11.11
C LEU A 197 1.79 -15.22 -12.42
N PRO A 198 1.14 -15.35 -13.60
CA PRO A 198 1.79 -15.15 -14.89
C PRO A 198 2.16 -13.67 -15.09
N ASP A 199 3.11 -13.40 -15.98
CA ASP A 199 3.54 -12.02 -16.28
C ASP A 199 2.40 -11.18 -16.84
N SER A 200 1.49 -11.80 -17.61
CA SER A 200 0.28 -11.15 -18.13
C SER A 200 -0.66 -10.61 -17.05
N ALA A 201 -0.59 -11.12 -15.81
CA ALA A 201 -1.35 -10.58 -14.68
C ALA A 201 -0.89 -9.16 -14.27
N PHE A 202 0.21 -8.68 -14.83
CA PHE A 202 0.80 -7.36 -14.58
C PHE A 202 0.84 -6.48 -15.84
N GLU A 203 0.09 -6.84 -16.86
CA GLU A 203 -0.01 -6.09 -18.11
C GLU A 203 -1.37 -5.38 -18.20
N LEU A 204 -1.35 -4.15 -18.73
CA LEU A 204 -2.58 -3.44 -19.05
C LEU A 204 -3.17 -4.00 -20.35
N ASN A 205 -4.26 -4.73 -20.27
CA ASN A 205 -5.02 -5.17 -21.44
C ASN A 205 -5.85 -3.99 -21.97
N LEU A 206 -5.29 -3.28 -22.96
CA LEU A 206 -5.87 -2.04 -23.48
C LEU A 206 -6.58 -2.28 -24.81
N PRO A 207 -7.83 -1.81 -24.98
CA PRO A 207 -8.48 -1.69 -26.29
C PRO A 207 -7.64 -0.82 -27.25
N ALA A 208 -7.80 -1.04 -28.56
CA ALA A 208 -7.02 -0.35 -29.57
C ALA A 208 -7.25 1.17 -29.64
N ASP A 209 -8.40 1.65 -29.16
CA ASP A 209 -8.80 3.06 -29.16
C ASP A 209 -8.37 3.83 -27.89
N VAL A 210 -7.59 3.21 -27.00
CA VAL A 210 -7.08 3.85 -25.79
C VAL A 210 -5.90 4.75 -26.10
N LYS A 211 -5.96 5.98 -25.60
CA LYS A 211 -4.88 6.97 -25.75
C LYS A 211 -3.93 6.92 -24.56
N ARG A 212 -2.62 6.93 -24.83
CA ARG A 212 -1.57 7.11 -23.81
C ARG A 212 -1.15 8.57 -23.75
N VAL A 213 -1.11 9.15 -22.55
CA VAL A 213 -0.77 10.56 -22.29
C VAL A 213 0.30 10.61 -21.21
N ASN A 214 1.46 11.15 -21.56
CA ASN A 214 2.51 11.42 -20.58
C ASN A 214 2.13 12.67 -19.77
N VAL A 215 2.06 12.50 -18.46
CA VAL A 215 1.82 13.60 -17.51
C VAL A 215 3.18 14.22 -17.15
N LYS A 216 3.25 15.55 -17.30
CA LYS A 216 4.49 16.31 -17.09
C LYS A 216 4.71 16.62 -15.60
#